data_d487460cfef2a3c2b010fae9ea976faf
#
_entry.id   d487460cfef2a3c2b010fae9ea976faf
#
_cell.length_a   1.000
_cell.length_b   1.000
_cell.length_c   1.000
_cell.angle_alpha   90.00
_cell.angle_beta   90.00
_cell.angle_gamma   90.00
#
_symmetry.space_group_name_H-M   'P 1'
#
loop_
_entity.id
_entity.type
_entity.pdbx_description
1 polymer ?
#
loop_
_entity_poly.entity_id
_entity_poly.type
_entity_poly.pdbx_seq_one_letter_code
_entity_poly.pdbx_strand_id
1 'polypeptide(L)'
;VGATNCATRLRVEVEDPSIVADNASFVAVGAKGLIITGKTAQVIIGISIPRVKEHFDQIMGLEPGFVPTTSASPAASPTHKHGDICFFDIDGTLAWQDPRLAQDLPEDERDLSPYPNEAVSQAIREFVANGNMAFICTGRTLNCIHPKLLELPWTGIVCLAGGYAEINGHAIRDLSMTPSMLQRLAPYLEQSGEVIRFEGLNGVVRMSADAPDAPGYARTLGDAITQLQHYSAYKILMSTSLANRIAQDKALEPLLCFNELELEVTEISPRECTKRTGIQAVLGALGPSHGTVYGIGDASNDVALMETVDVGIAMGNAPDFLKEKADYVTDSIDHDGVVTALEHFGLI
;
A
#
# COMPACT_ATOMS: atom_id res chain seq x y z
N VAL A 1 -17.34 -25.65 2.81
CA VAL A 1 -16.23 -24.95 2.14
C VAL A 1 -16.41 -23.47 2.42
N GLY A 2 -15.44 -22.81 3.02
CA GLY A 2 -15.38 -21.38 3.26
C GLY A 2 -14.24 -20.76 2.48
N ALA A 3 -14.41 -19.51 2.03
CA ALA A 3 -13.30 -18.78 1.40
C ALA A 3 -13.15 -17.41 2.04
N THR A 4 -11.92 -17.05 2.35
CA THR A 4 -11.51 -15.71 2.77
C THR A 4 -10.39 -15.22 1.85
N ASN A 5 -10.14 -13.93 1.83
CA ASN A 5 -9.01 -13.40 1.10
C ASN A 5 -8.25 -12.36 1.95
N CYS A 6 -6.99 -12.17 1.61
CA CYS A 6 -6.20 -11.02 2.03
C CYS A 6 -5.71 -10.28 0.78
N ALA A 7 -4.88 -9.25 0.93
CA ALA A 7 -4.43 -8.41 -0.19
C ALA A 7 -3.90 -9.15 -1.42
N THR A 8 -3.33 -10.35 -1.26
CA THR A 8 -2.68 -11.09 -2.36
C THR A 8 -3.07 -12.56 -2.46
N ARG A 9 -3.88 -13.11 -1.53
CA ARG A 9 -4.18 -14.54 -1.43
C ARG A 9 -5.66 -14.81 -1.25
N LEU A 10 -6.17 -15.76 -2.03
CA LEU A 10 -7.44 -16.42 -1.74
C LEU A 10 -7.15 -17.62 -0.83
N ARG A 11 -7.81 -17.66 0.32
CA ARG A 11 -7.75 -18.78 1.26
C ARG A 11 -9.04 -19.56 1.19
N VAL A 12 -8.93 -20.83 0.89
CA VAL A 12 -10.08 -21.73 0.76
C VAL A 12 -9.91 -22.86 1.78
N GLU A 13 -10.88 -23.06 2.65
CA GLU A 13 -10.93 -24.27 3.48
C GLU A 13 -11.45 -25.43 2.64
N VAL A 14 -10.70 -26.52 2.59
CA VAL A 14 -11.00 -27.72 1.84
C VAL A 14 -11.18 -28.90 2.80
N GLU A 15 -12.14 -29.77 2.50
CA GLU A 15 -12.39 -30.95 3.32
C GLU A 15 -11.23 -31.96 3.20
N ASP A 16 -10.73 -32.15 1.98
CA ASP A 16 -9.62 -33.02 1.66
C ASP A 16 -8.56 -32.27 0.83
N PRO A 17 -7.41 -31.91 1.43
CA PRO A 17 -6.32 -31.23 0.73
C PRO A 17 -5.69 -32.03 -0.41
N SER A 18 -5.85 -33.37 -0.41
CA SER A 18 -5.23 -34.26 -1.41
C SER A 18 -5.86 -34.12 -2.80
N ILE A 19 -7.08 -33.61 -2.89
CA ILE A 19 -7.79 -33.36 -4.16
C ILE A 19 -7.51 -31.99 -4.76
N VAL A 20 -6.78 -31.13 -4.06
CA VAL A 20 -6.40 -29.81 -4.57
C VAL A 20 -5.35 -29.99 -5.65
N ALA A 21 -5.56 -29.40 -6.83
CA ALA A 21 -4.59 -29.44 -7.92
C ALA A 21 -3.21 -28.91 -7.48
N ASP A 22 -2.17 -29.34 -8.15
CA ASP A 22 -0.80 -28.95 -7.83
C ASP A 22 -0.51 -27.46 -8.13
N ASN A 23 0.61 -26.97 -7.61
CA ASN A 23 1.03 -25.59 -7.82
C ASN A 23 1.17 -25.21 -9.31
N ALA A 24 1.63 -26.15 -10.15
CA ALA A 24 1.82 -25.88 -11.58
C ALA A 24 0.48 -25.64 -12.29
N SER A 25 -0.57 -26.35 -11.90
CA SER A 25 -1.93 -26.17 -12.42
C SER A 25 -2.49 -24.78 -12.10
N PHE A 26 -2.26 -24.27 -10.88
CA PHE A 26 -2.66 -22.91 -10.50
C PHE A 26 -1.84 -21.83 -11.22
N VAL A 27 -0.54 -22.04 -11.38
CA VAL A 27 0.32 -21.11 -12.12
C VAL A 27 -0.09 -21.07 -13.61
N ALA A 28 -0.47 -22.18 -14.21
CA ALA A 28 -0.91 -22.24 -15.60
C ALA A 28 -2.18 -21.39 -15.88
N VAL A 29 -3.01 -21.15 -14.87
CA VAL A 29 -4.21 -20.31 -14.98
C VAL A 29 -4.02 -18.89 -14.42
N GLY A 30 -2.77 -18.49 -14.17
CA GLY A 30 -2.42 -17.11 -13.83
C GLY A 30 -2.24 -16.83 -12.33
N ALA A 31 -2.33 -17.83 -11.46
CA ALA A 31 -1.91 -17.67 -10.08
C ALA A 31 -0.38 -17.57 -9.98
N LYS A 32 0.11 -16.89 -8.95
CA LYS A 32 1.55 -16.79 -8.66
C LYS A 32 2.08 -17.97 -7.84
N GLY A 33 1.19 -18.77 -7.25
CA GLY A 33 1.54 -19.96 -6.49
C GLY A 33 0.39 -20.49 -5.63
N LEU A 34 0.62 -21.66 -5.05
CA LEU A 34 -0.29 -22.35 -4.13
C LEU A 34 0.50 -22.80 -2.89
N ILE A 35 -0.05 -22.54 -1.71
CA ILE A 35 0.46 -23.05 -0.43
C ILE A 35 -0.69 -23.82 0.25
N ILE A 36 -0.45 -25.06 0.68
CA ILE A 36 -1.42 -25.84 1.45
C ILE A 36 -0.88 -26.00 2.88
N THR A 37 -1.68 -25.56 3.85
CA THR A 37 -1.38 -25.69 5.28
C THR A 37 -2.57 -26.32 5.99
N GLY A 38 -2.42 -27.55 6.42
CA GLY A 38 -3.53 -28.32 6.99
C GLY A 38 -4.68 -28.44 5.98
N LYS A 39 -5.86 -27.95 6.34
CA LYS A 39 -7.04 -27.93 5.46
C LYS A 39 -7.23 -26.60 4.71
N THR A 40 -6.27 -25.72 4.73
CA THR A 40 -6.36 -24.42 4.06
C THR A 40 -5.47 -24.38 2.81
N ALA A 41 -6.07 -24.24 1.65
CA ALA A 41 -5.40 -23.94 0.39
C ALA A 41 -5.31 -22.42 0.22
N GLN A 42 -4.10 -21.88 0.09
CA GLN A 42 -3.83 -20.46 -0.13
C GLN A 42 -3.34 -20.26 -1.56
N VAL A 43 -4.20 -19.73 -2.41
CA VAL A 43 -3.85 -19.41 -3.79
C VAL A 43 -3.30 -17.99 -3.85
N ILE A 44 -2.04 -17.83 -4.24
CA ILE A 44 -1.38 -16.55 -4.38
C ILE A 44 -1.72 -16.00 -5.75
N ILE A 45 -2.55 -14.96 -5.81
CA ILE A 45 -3.06 -14.38 -7.06
C ILE A 45 -2.48 -12.98 -7.28
N GLY A 46 -2.15 -12.29 -6.22
CA GLY A 46 -1.80 -10.87 -6.23
C GLY A 46 -3.05 -10.00 -6.04
N ILE A 47 -2.99 -8.78 -6.52
CA ILE A 47 -3.97 -7.72 -6.28
C ILE A 47 -5.35 -7.93 -6.93
N SER A 48 -5.51 -8.93 -7.80
CA SER A 48 -6.81 -9.26 -8.43
C SER A 48 -7.74 -10.11 -7.54
N ILE A 49 -7.33 -10.35 -6.30
CA ILE A 49 -8.05 -11.21 -5.34
C ILE A 49 -9.52 -10.83 -5.10
N PRO A 50 -9.91 -9.58 -4.88
CA PRO A 50 -11.32 -9.27 -4.62
C PRO A 50 -12.24 -9.77 -5.73
N ARG A 51 -11.83 -9.62 -6.99
CA ARG A 51 -12.60 -10.12 -8.15
C ARG A 51 -12.61 -11.63 -8.24
N VAL A 52 -11.46 -12.26 -7.97
CA VAL A 52 -11.37 -13.73 -7.97
C VAL A 52 -12.21 -14.32 -6.83
N LYS A 53 -12.20 -13.67 -5.65
CA LYS A 53 -13.05 -14.06 -4.52
C LYS A 53 -14.52 -13.92 -4.85
N GLU A 54 -14.94 -12.81 -5.43
CA GLU A 54 -16.33 -12.57 -5.85
C GLU A 54 -16.81 -13.64 -6.84
N HIS A 55 -16.00 -13.96 -7.86
CA HIS A 55 -16.32 -15.02 -8.82
C HIS A 55 -16.33 -16.41 -8.16
N PHE A 56 -15.40 -16.65 -7.24
CA PHE A 56 -15.37 -17.90 -6.48
C PHE A 56 -16.65 -18.06 -5.65
N ASP A 57 -17.08 -17.01 -4.94
CA ASP A 57 -18.30 -17.03 -4.15
C ASP A 57 -19.55 -17.26 -5.03
N GLN A 58 -19.61 -16.62 -6.21
CA GLN A 58 -20.67 -16.83 -7.19
C GLN A 58 -20.74 -18.29 -7.66
N ILE A 59 -19.58 -18.89 -8.00
CA ILE A 59 -19.49 -20.29 -8.46
C ILE A 59 -19.89 -21.25 -7.33
N MET A 60 -19.48 -20.96 -6.10
CA MET A 60 -19.73 -21.79 -4.93
C MET A 60 -21.11 -21.54 -4.29
N GLY A 61 -21.86 -20.55 -4.78
CA GLY A 61 -23.17 -20.18 -4.21
C GLY A 61 -23.07 -19.61 -2.78
N LEU A 62 -21.96 -18.96 -2.45
CA LEU A 62 -21.73 -18.32 -1.16
C LEU A 62 -22.28 -16.88 -1.20
N GLU A 63 -22.99 -16.48 -0.15
CA GLU A 63 -23.46 -15.09 -0.03
C GLU A 63 -22.27 -14.14 0.06
N PRO A 64 -22.30 -12.97 -0.62
CA PRO A 64 -21.27 -11.95 -0.50
C PRO A 64 -21.09 -11.53 0.96
N GLY A 65 -19.89 -11.70 1.50
CA GLY A 65 -19.59 -11.33 2.89
C GLY A 65 -19.67 -12.46 3.91
N PHE A 66 -19.82 -13.72 3.47
CA PHE A 66 -19.74 -14.87 4.37
C PHE A 66 -18.34 -15.00 4.97
N VAL A 67 -18.20 -14.69 6.25
CA VAL A 67 -17.04 -15.03 7.08
C VAL A 67 -17.38 -16.32 7.81
N PRO A 68 -16.63 -17.43 7.64
CA PRO A 68 -16.86 -18.63 8.43
C PRO A 68 -16.69 -18.30 9.92
N THR A 69 -17.74 -18.39 10.68
CA THR A 69 -17.67 -18.37 12.15
C THR A 69 -17.09 -19.70 12.58
N THR A 70 -15.79 -19.74 12.87
CA THR A 70 -15.24 -20.79 13.72
C THR A 70 -15.86 -20.62 15.09
N SER A 71 -16.74 -21.53 15.46
CA SER A 71 -17.31 -21.63 16.80
C SER A 71 -16.21 -22.10 17.78
N ALA A 72 -15.46 -21.14 18.29
CA ALA A 72 -14.75 -21.30 19.55
C ALA A 72 -15.57 -20.55 20.59
N SER A 73 -16.17 -21.29 21.54
CA SER A 73 -16.81 -20.74 22.72
C SER A 73 -15.88 -19.72 23.40
N PRO A 74 -16.40 -18.60 23.86
CA PRO A 74 -15.58 -17.63 24.57
C PRO A 74 -15.22 -18.18 25.95
N ALA A 75 -13.98 -18.59 26.11
CA ALA A 75 -13.36 -18.68 27.43
C ALA A 75 -13.21 -17.27 27.96
N ALA A 76 -13.58 -17.10 29.24
CA ALA A 76 -13.65 -15.84 29.94
C ALA A 76 -12.43 -14.94 29.73
N SER A 77 -12.70 -13.69 29.39
CA SER A 77 -11.73 -12.63 29.09
C SER A 77 -10.84 -12.31 30.29
N PRO A 78 -9.50 -12.23 30.08
CA PRO A 78 -8.71 -11.23 30.74
C PRO A 78 -9.05 -9.88 30.10
N THR A 79 -9.01 -8.81 30.85
CA THR A 79 -9.12 -7.41 30.38
C THR A 79 -7.98 -7.13 29.42
N HIS A 80 -8.18 -7.41 28.13
CA HIS A 80 -7.22 -7.09 27.09
C HIS A 80 -7.24 -5.57 26.89
N LYS A 81 -6.17 -4.90 27.28
CA LYS A 81 -5.76 -3.68 26.57
C LYS A 81 -5.71 -4.07 25.10
N HIS A 82 -6.47 -3.39 24.27
CA HIS A 82 -6.30 -3.51 22.83
C HIS A 82 -4.86 -3.12 22.49
N GLY A 83 -4.22 -3.87 21.59
CA GLY A 83 -2.82 -3.67 21.25
C GLY A 83 -2.53 -2.27 20.71
N ASP A 84 -1.29 -1.87 20.79
CA ASP A 84 -0.80 -0.63 20.19
C ASP A 84 -0.83 -0.73 18.66
N ILE A 85 -0.87 0.43 17.99
CA ILE A 85 -0.87 0.52 16.54
C ILE A 85 0.43 1.17 16.10
N CYS A 86 1.08 0.64 15.06
CA CYS A 86 2.21 1.34 14.44
C CYS A 86 2.02 1.42 12.91
N PHE A 87 2.16 2.63 12.38
CA PHE A 87 2.22 2.91 10.97
C PHE A 87 3.67 3.07 10.54
N PHE A 88 4.10 2.29 9.59
CA PHE A 88 5.49 2.26 9.08
C PHE A 88 5.53 2.81 7.66
N ASP A 89 6.36 3.81 7.40
CA ASP A 89 6.73 4.13 6.03
C ASP A 89 7.65 3.04 5.44
N ILE A 90 7.82 3.02 4.12
CA ILE A 90 8.67 2.02 3.46
C ILE A 90 10.03 2.61 3.13
N ASP A 91 10.07 3.63 2.28
CA ASP A 91 11.30 4.14 1.67
C ASP A 91 12.11 4.95 2.67
N GLY A 92 13.31 4.50 3.00
CA GLY A 92 14.16 5.14 4.00
C GLY A 92 13.77 4.81 5.44
N THR A 93 12.74 4.00 5.66
CA THR A 93 12.24 3.56 6.98
C THR A 93 12.33 2.04 7.13
N LEU A 94 11.50 1.28 6.44
CA LEU A 94 11.53 -0.19 6.45
C LEU A 94 12.53 -0.76 5.47
N ALA A 95 12.74 -0.09 4.35
CA ALA A 95 13.49 -0.61 3.24
C ALA A 95 14.38 0.47 2.62
N TRP A 96 15.62 0.11 2.40
CA TRP A 96 16.62 0.97 1.80
C TRP A 96 17.59 0.14 0.95
N GLN A 97 17.99 0.68 -0.15
CA GLN A 97 19.06 0.12 -0.98
C GLN A 97 20.25 1.04 -0.94
N ASP A 98 21.40 0.55 -0.51
CA ASP A 98 22.64 1.32 -0.57
C ASP A 98 22.94 1.69 -2.04
N PRO A 99 22.94 2.98 -2.39
CA PRO A 99 23.20 3.40 -3.78
C PRO A 99 24.54 2.91 -4.32
N ARG A 100 25.50 2.64 -3.43
CA ARG A 100 26.85 2.12 -3.81
C ARG A 100 26.75 0.66 -4.21
N LEU A 101 25.95 -0.14 -3.48
CA LEU A 101 25.72 -1.55 -3.81
C LEU A 101 24.83 -1.69 -5.05
N ALA A 102 23.87 -0.79 -5.22
CA ALA A 102 23.00 -0.78 -6.39
C ALA A 102 23.74 -0.58 -7.71
N GLN A 103 24.88 0.13 -7.71
CA GLN A 103 25.70 0.34 -8.91
C GLN A 103 26.38 -0.94 -9.42
N ASP A 104 26.65 -1.89 -8.53
CA ASP A 104 27.31 -3.15 -8.85
C ASP A 104 26.31 -4.27 -9.21
N LEU A 105 25.00 -4.02 -9.06
CA LEU A 105 23.96 -4.98 -9.46
C LEU A 105 23.74 -4.97 -10.97
N PRO A 106 23.35 -6.09 -11.57
CA PRO A 106 22.83 -6.15 -12.94
C PRO A 106 21.66 -5.16 -13.12
N GLU A 107 21.49 -4.64 -14.33
CA GLU A 107 20.50 -3.58 -14.62
C GLU A 107 19.07 -4.02 -14.32
N ASP A 108 18.77 -5.30 -14.53
CA ASP A 108 17.50 -5.95 -14.20
C ASP A 108 17.27 -6.16 -12.68
N GLU A 109 18.33 -6.14 -11.88
CA GLU A 109 18.24 -6.23 -10.42
C GLU A 109 18.20 -4.86 -9.72
N ARG A 110 18.61 -3.79 -10.40
CA ARG A 110 18.59 -2.42 -9.85
C ARG A 110 17.19 -1.87 -9.64
N ASP A 111 16.23 -2.33 -10.42
CA ASP A 111 14.82 -1.94 -10.34
C ASP A 111 14.03 -2.72 -9.27
N LEU A 112 14.67 -3.66 -8.56
CA LEU A 112 14.01 -4.37 -7.48
C LEU A 112 13.77 -3.41 -6.32
N SER A 113 12.50 -3.18 -6.00
CA SER A 113 12.12 -2.43 -4.81
C SER A 113 12.79 -3.03 -3.57
N PRO A 114 13.50 -2.26 -2.74
CA PRO A 114 14.10 -2.79 -1.53
C PRO A 114 13.05 -3.35 -0.58
N TYR A 115 13.44 -4.28 0.25
CA TYR A 115 12.63 -4.85 1.32
C TYR A 115 13.42 -4.87 2.63
N PRO A 116 12.77 -4.99 3.80
CA PRO A 116 13.44 -4.99 5.09
C PRO A 116 14.48 -6.10 5.22
N ASN A 117 15.55 -5.82 5.94
CA ASN A 117 16.47 -6.86 6.38
C ASN A 117 15.80 -7.82 7.38
N GLU A 118 16.50 -8.89 7.77
CA GLU A 118 15.92 -9.92 8.65
C GLU A 118 15.65 -9.38 10.07
N ALA A 119 16.48 -8.47 10.61
CA ALA A 119 16.28 -7.90 11.94
C ALA A 119 14.97 -7.09 12.00
N VAL A 120 14.75 -6.19 11.05
CA VAL A 120 13.51 -5.41 10.92
C VAL A 120 12.31 -6.34 10.66
N SER A 121 12.47 -7.34 9.79
CA SER A 121 11.41 -8.31 9.50
C SER A 121 11.00 -9.10 10.73
N GLN A 122 11.96 -9.50 11.56
CA GLN A 122 11.73 -10.21 12.81
C GLN A 122 11.06 -9.30 13.85
N ALA A 123 11.50 -8.07 13.97
CA ALA A 123 10.90 -7.08 14.88
C ALA A 123 9.41 -6.83 14.58
N ILE A 124 9.04 -6.74 13.28
CA ILE A 124 7.63 -6.63 12.87
C ILE A 124 6.83 -7.87 13.27
N ARG A 125 7.41 -9.08 13.11
CA ARG A 125 6.74 -10.33 13.54
C ARG A 125 6.52 -10.36 15.04
N GLU A 126 7.51 -9.95 15.83
CA GLU A 126 7.42 -9.88 17.30
C GLU A 126 6.42 -8.84 17.74
N PHE A 127 6.43 -7.64 17.14
CA PHE A 127 5.46 -6.59 17.41
C PHE A 127 4.01 -7.10 17.26
N VAL A 128 3.72 -7.80 16.16
CA VAL A 128 2.39 -8.37 15.94
C VAL A 128 2.10 -9.57 16.86
N ALA A 129 3.11 -10.40 17.15
CA ALA A 129 2.97 -11.53 18.08
C ALA A 129 2.64 -11.07 19.51
N ASN A 130 3.11 -9.88 19.90
CA ASN A 130 2.78 -9.24 21.18
C ASN A 130 1.35 -8.67 21.23
N GLY A 131 0.56 -8.85 20.16
CA GLY A 131 -0.84 -8.43 20.10
C GLY A 131 -1.06 -7.02 19.55
N ASN A 132 -0.02 -6.41 18.97
CA ASN A 132 -0.07 -5.08 18.36
C ASN A 132 -0.50 -5.15 16.89
N MET A 133 -0.89 -4.02 16.32
CA MET A 133 -1.37 -3.89 14.95
C MET A 133 -0.37 -3.11 14.09
N ALA A 134 0.21 -3.77 13.09
CA ALA A 134 1.17 -3.17 12.17
C ALA A 134 0.52 -2.77 10.85
N PHE A 135 0.76 -1.53 10.41
CA PHE A 135 0.27 -0.99 9.15
C PHE A 135 1.40 -0.44 8.29
N ILE A 136 1.43 -0.78 7.02
CA ILE A 136 2.23 -0.03 6.04
C ILE A 136 1.55 1.32 5.79
N CYS A 137 2.33 2.41 5.71
CA CYS A 137 1.84 3.74 5.36
C CYS A 137 2.77 4.42 4.35
N THR A 138 2.51 4.24 3.04
CA THR A 138 3.44 4.60 1.98
C THR A 138 2.84 5.46 0.88
N GLY A 139 3.69 6.21 0.19
CA GLY A 139 3.36 6.87 -1.08
C GLY A 139 3.27 5.91 -2.27
N ARG A 140 3.85 4.71 -2.17
CA ARG A 140 3.86 3.72 -3.25
C ARG A 140 2.47 3.24 -3.63
N THR A 141 2.34 2.76 -4.86
CA THR A 141 1.19 1.95 -5.30
C THR A 141 1.33 0.54 -4.71
N LEU A 142 0.24 -0.17 -4.53
CA LEU A 142 0.25 -1.51 -3.94
C LEU A 142 1.13 -2.51 -4.73
N ASN A 143 1.10 -2.43 -6.05
CA ASN A 143 1.91 -3.29 -6.91
C ASN A 143 3.42 -2.94 -6.94
N CYS A 144 3.80 -1.78 -6.40
CA CYS A 144 5.21 -1.37 -6.24
C CYS A 144 5.77 -1.71 -4.86
N ILE A 145 4.97 -2.33 -3.99
CA ILE A 145 5.47 -2.87 -2.72
C ILE A 145 6.07 -4.25 -2.97
N HIS A 146 7.32 -4.45 -2.50
CA HIS A 146 8.02 -5.71 -2.72
C HIS A 146 7.24 -6.89 -2.12
N PRO A 147 7.09 -8.04 -2.84
CA PRO A 147 6.32 -9.20 -2.36
C PRO A 147 6.77 -9.72 -0.98
N LYS A 148 8.08 -9.75 -0.70
CA LYS A 148 8.61 -10.17 0.61
C LYS A 148 8.16 -9.26 1.74
N LEU A 149 8.00 -7.95 1.49
CA LEU A 149 7.45 -7.03 2.47
C LEU A 149 5.99 -7.35 2.75
N LEU A 150 5.21 -7.67 1.71
CA LEU A 150 3.80 -8.06 1.85
C LEU A 150 3.60 -9.43 2.52
N GLU A 151 4.65 -10.25 2.65
CA GLU A 151 4.61 -11.53 3.38
C GLU A 151 4.65 -11.36 4.90
N LEU A 152 5.05 -10.19 5.41
CA LEU A 152 5.03 -9.89 6.84
C LEU A 152 3.58 -9.77 7.37
N PRO A 153 3.35 -9.94 8.68
CA PRO A 153 2.01 -10.04 9.24
C PRO A 153 1.30 -8.68 9.41
N TRP A 154 1.18 -7.92 8.34
CA TRP A 154 0.50 -6.63 8.37
C TRP A 154 -0.99 -6.77 8.70
N THR A 155 -1.46 -5.92 9.61
CA THR A 155 -2.90 -5.75 9.89
C THR A 155 -3.60 -5.06 8.75
N GLY A 156 -2.90 -4.15 8.06
CA GLY A 156 -3.42 -3.46 6.88
C GLY A 156 -2.38 -2.58 6.19
N ILE A 157 -2.84 -1.88 5.18
CA ILE A 157 -2.00 -1.06 4.30
C ILE A 157 -2.70 0.27 4.04
N VAL A 158 -1.96 1.35 4.18
CA VAL A 158 -2.28 2.67 3.65
C VAL A 158 -1.27 2.95 2.54
N CYS A 159 -1.73 3.04 1.30
CA CYS A 159 -0.86 3.29 0.14
C CYS A 159 -1.39 4.44 -0.73
N LEU A 160 -0.65 4.78 -1.81
CA LEU A 160 -0.99 5.89 -2.69
C LEU A 160 -1.14 7.20 -1.90
N ALA A 161 -0.24 7.42 -0.94
CA ALA A 161 -0.26 8.57 -0.01
C ALA A 161 -1.60 8.73 0.73
N GLY A 162 -2.28 7.63 1.08
CA GLY A 162 -3.56 7.65 1.78
C GLY A 162 -4.80 7.66 0.86
N GLY A 163 -4.62 7.59 -0.44
CA GLY A 163 -5.71 7.44 -1.40
C GLY A 163 -6.43 6.09 -1.27
N TYR A 164 -5.68 5.06 -0.87
CA TYR A 164 -6.21 3.73 -0.61
C TYR A 164 -5.79 3.25 0.79
N ALA A 165 -6.73 2.61 1.48
CA ALA A 165 -6.44 1.93 2.74
C ALA A 165 -7.26 0.65 2.87
N GLU A 166 -6.66 -0.37 3.48
CA GLU A 166 -7.30 -1.64 3.79
C GLU A 166 -6.93 -2.15 5.19
N ILE A 167 -7.82 -2.93 5.78
CA ILE A 167 -7.61 -3.67 7.03
C ILE A 167 -7.93 -5.15 6.76
N ASN A 168 -7.00 -6.05 7.06
CA ASN A 168 -7.14 -7.49 6.82
C ASN A 168 -7.58 -7.82 5.39
N GLY A 169 -7.12 -7.06 4.39
CA GLY A 169 -7.46 -7.23 2.98
C GLY A 169 -8.82 -6.68 2.56
N HIS A 170 -9.53 -6.01 3.46
CA HIS A 170 -10.78 -5.33 3.15
C HIS A 170 -10.54 -3.84 2.94
N ALA A 171 -10.83 -3.33 1.77
CA ALA A 171 -10.74 -1.91 1.49
C ALA A 171 -11.70 -1.12 2.37
N ILE A 172 -11.16 -0.13 3.09
CA ILE A 172 -11.91 0.79 3.94
C ILE A 172 -11.90 2.22 3.38
N ARG A 173 -10.97 2.49 2.46
CA ARG A 173 -10.85 3.75 1.75
C ARG A 173 -10.41 3.50 0.32
N ASP A 174 -11.10 4.13 -0.61
CA ASP A 174 -10.77 4.16 -2.03
C ASP A 174 -11.11 5.56 -2.57
N LEU A 175 -10.10 6.40 -2.71
CA LEU A 175 -10.22 7.79 -3.15
C LEU A 175 -9.44 8.00 -4.45
N SER A 176 -9.89 7.38 -5.52
CA SER A 176 -9.38 7.60 -6.86
C SER A 176 -9.96 8.89 -7.48
N MET A 177 -9.34 9.36 -8.55
CA MET A 177 -9.85 10.49 -9.33
C MET A 177 -11.22 10.16 -9.92
N THR A 178 -12.17 11.03 -9.72
CA THR A 178 -13.52 10.84 -10.28
C THR A 178 -13.53 10.97 -11.80
N PRO A 179 -14.49 10.33 -12.49
CA PRO A 179 -14.64 10.51 -13.94
C PRO A 179 -14.73 11.98 -14.36
N SER A 180 -15.39 12.82 -13.58
CA SER A 180 -15.51 14.26 -13.86
C SER A 180 -14.18 15.01 -13.74
N MET A 181 -13.33 14.63 -12.77
CA MET A 181 -11.97 15.17 -12.65
C MET A 181 -11.13 14.77 -13.87
N LEU A 182 -11.14 13.49 -14.24
CA LEU A 182 -10.40 12.98 -15.39
C LEU A 182 -10.87 13.59 -16.71
N GLN A 183 -12.17 13.74 -16.91
CA GLN A 183 -12.73 14.40 -18.09
C GLN A 183 -12.27 15.86 -18.19
N ARG A 184 -12.18 16.57 -17.07
CA ARG A 184 -11.72 17.96 -17.04
C ARG A 184 -10.20 18.06 -17.20
N LEU A 185 -9.44 17.07 -16.76
CA LEU A 185 -8.00 17.00 -16.96
C LEU A 185 -7.62 16.65 -18.41
N ALA A 186 -8.47 15.91 -19.14
CA ALA A 186 -8.18 15.40 -20.47
C ALA A 186 -7.60 16.45 -21.45
N PRO A 187 -8.15 17.68 -21.60
CA PRO A 187 -7.59 18.69 -22.52
C PRO A 187 -6.16 19.11 -22.16
N TYR A 188 -5.82 19.14 -20.87
CA TYR A 188 -4.48 19.47 -20.40
C TYR A 188 -3.49 18.35 -20.68
N LEU A 189 -3.88 17.11 -20.36
CA LEU A 189 -3.02 15.95 -20.45
C LEU A 189 -2.76 15.53 -21.90
N GLU A 190 -3.80 15.43 -22.72
CA GLU A 190 -3.69 14.96 -24.11
C GLU A 190 -3.02 15.99 -25.05
N GLN A 191 -3.12 17.28 -24.73
CA GLN A 191 -2.51 18.35 -25.54
C GLN A 191 -1.13 18.77 -25.01
N SER A 192 -0.62 18.16 -23.96
CA SER A 192 0.64 18.55 -23.31
C SER A 192 1.85 18.29 -24.20
N GLY A 193 1.82 17.21 -24.99
CA GLY A 193 2.98 16.69 -25.72
C GLY A 193 4.01 16.00 -24.82
N GLU A 194 3.70 15.80 -23.55
CA GLU A 194 4.58 15.21 -22.53
C GLU A 194 4.26 13.74 -22.32
N VAL A 195 5.18 13.02 -21.66
CA VAL A 195 4.89 11.71 -21.09
C VAL A 195 4.21 11.91 -19.73
N ILE A 196 2.95 11.53 -19.64
CA ILE A 196 2.18 11.57 -18.40
C ILE A 196 2.19 10.19 -17.76
N ARG A 197 2.51 10.13 -16.47
CA ARG A 197 2.51 8.87 -15.72
C ARG A 197 1.30 8.83 -14.80
N PHE A 198 0.45 7.82 -14.99
CA PHE A 198 -0.68 7.52 -14.12
C PHE A 198 -0.30 6.42 -13.16
N GLU A 199 -0.61 6.59 -11.89
CA GLU A 199 -0.46 5.58 -10.86
C GLU A 199 -1.84 5.16 -10.33
N GLY A 200 -2.13 3.88 -10.52
CA GLY A 200 -3.33 3.23 -10.03
C GLY A 200 -3.01 2.17 -8.99
N LEU A 201 -4.04 1.62 -8.35
CA LEU A 201 -3.86 0.56 -7.36
C LEU A 201 -3.14 -0.67 -7.96
N ASN A 202 -3.43 -0.98 -9.21
CA ASN A 202 -3.01 -2.20 -9.88
C ASN A 202 -1.88 -1.99 -10.91
N GLY A 203 -1.36 -0.79 -11.04
CA GLY A 203 -0.29 -0.56 -12.00
C GLY A 203 -0.01 0.90 -12.30
N VAL A 204 0.99 1.07 -13.14
CA VAL A 204 1.44 2.34 -13.66
C VAL A 204 1.25 2.34 -15.18
N VAL A 205 0.67 3.41 -15.71
CA VAL A 205 0.51 3.61 -17.17
C VAL A 205 1.20 4.91 -17.57
N ARG A 206 1.99 4.85 -18.63
CA ARG A 206 2.63 6.02 -19.25
C ARG A 206 1.87 6.40 -20.51
N MET A 207 1.34 7.62 -20.55
CA MET A 207 0.61 8.14 -21.69
C MET A 207 1.46 9.15 -22.46
N SER A 208 1.59 8.96 -23.77
CA SER A 208 2.11 9.96 -24.71
C SER A 208 1.58 9.68 -26.13
N ALA A 209 1.60 10.68 -27.00
CA ALA A 209 1.12 10.53 -28.40
C ALA A 209 1.87 9.42 -29.17
N ASP A 210 3.15 9.23 -28.85
CA ASP A 210 4.05 8.27 -29.53
C ASP A 210 4.23 6.98 -28.70
N ALA A 211 3.39 6.77 -27.67
CA ALA A 211 3.51 5.59 -26.81
C ALA A 211 3.49 4.29 -27.62
N PRO A 212 4.34 3.31 -27.27
CA PRO A 212 4.34 2.01 -27.93
C PRO A 212 3.02 1.26 -27.67
N ASP A 213 2.67 0.36 -28.56
CA ASP A 213 1.54 -0.57 -28.36
C ASP A 213 2.00 -1.73 -27.45
N ALA A 214 2.03 -1.46 -26.16
CA ALA A 214 2.51 -2.38 -25.13
C ALA A 214 1.78 -2.16 -23.79
N PRO A 215 1.67 -3.18 -22.94
CA PRO A 215 1.14 -3.03 -21.59
C PRO A 215 1.89 -1.94 -20.79
N GLY A 216 1.15 -1.12 -20.04
CA GLY A 216 1.72 0.00 -19.27
C GLY A 216 1.96 1.27 -20.11
N TYR A 217 1.55 1.29 -21.38
CA TYR A 217 1.63 2.45 -22.27
C TYR A 217 0.27 2.75 -22.91
N ALA A 218 -0.05 4.02 -23.04
CA ALA A 218 -1.30 4.49 -23.65
C ALA A 218 -1.07 5.70 -24.57
N ARG A 219 -1.91 5.88 -25.57
CA ARG A 219 -1.86 7.06 -26.45
C ARG A 219 -2.92 8.08 -26.12
N THR A 220 -3.96 7.68 -25.43
CA THR A 220 -5.07 8.53 -25.01
C THR A 220 -5.36 8.35 -23.52
N LEU A 221 -6.03 9.32 -22.90
CA LEU A 221 -6.49 9.20 -21.53
C LEU A 221 -7.47 8.03 -21.36
N GLY A 222 -8.33 7.78 -22.35
CA GLY A 222 -9.25 6.66 -22.35
C GLY A 222 -8.54 5.31 -22.26
N ASP A 223 -7.48 5.13 -23.06
CA ASP A 223 -6.65 3.91 -23.03
C ASP A 223 -5.92 3.76 -21.68
N ALA A 224 -5.36 4.86 -21.14
CA ALA A 224 -4.68 4.85 -19.85
C ALA A 224 -5.62 4.41 -18.73
N ILE A 225 -6.81 4.99 -18.67
CA ILE A 225 -7.84 4.65 -17.67
C ILE A 225 -8.31 3.20 -17.84
N THR A 226 -8.44 2.71 -19.07
CA THR A 226 -8.83 1.32 -19.36
C THR A 226 -7.77 0.35 -18.83
N GLN A 227 -6.49 0.64 -19.02
CA GLN A 227 -5.40 -0.21 -18.53
C GLN A 227 -5.29 -0.18 -16.99
N LEU A 228 -5.63 0.93 -16.34
CA LEU A 228 -5.65 1.02 -14.88
C LEU A 228 -6.80 0.25 -14.23
N GLN A 229 -7.68 -0.36 -15.01
CA GLN A 229 -8.85 -1.10 -14.56
C GLN A 229 -9.76 -0.30 -13.60
N HIS A 230 -11.00 -0.04 -14.01
CA HIS A 230 -12.04 0.61 -13.21
C HIS A 230 -11.79 2.04 -12.69
N TYR A 231 -11.21 2.93 -13.54
CA TYR A 231 -11.03 4.36 -13.20
C TYR A 231 -10.21 4.64 -11.92
N SER A 232 -9.33 3.74 -11.52
CA SER A 232 -8.52 3.88 -10.31
C SER A 232 -7.20 4.59 -10.56
N ALA A 233 -7.24 5.79 -11.16
CA ALA A 233 -6.12 6.72 -11.15
C ALA A 233 -6.13 7.49 -9.81
N TYR A 234 -5.09 7.30 -9.01
CA TYR A 234 -4.97 7.98 -7.72
C TYR A 234 -4.00 9.15 -7.82
N LYS A 235 -2.97 8.99 -8.66
CA LYS A 235 -1.92 9.97 -8.85
C LYS A 235 -1.60 10.12 -10.33
N ILE A 236 -1.27 11.33 -10.73
CA ILE A 236 -0.78 11.62 -12.08
C ILE A 236 0.48 12.47 -11.93
N LEU A 237 1.58 12.00 -12.52
CA LEU A 237 2.85 12.71 -12.54
C LEU A 237 3.07 13.34 -13.91
N MET A 238 3.52 14.58 -13.91
CA MET A 238 3.76 15.41 -15.09
C MET A 238 4.83 16.45 -14.81
N SER A 239 5.19 17.26 -15.81
CA SER A 239 6.06 18.41 -15.56
C SER A 239 5.40 19.42 -14.61
N THR A 240 6.21 20.10 -13.80
CA THR A 240 5.74 21.19 -12.92
C THR A 240 5.09 22.32 -13.74
N SER A 241 5.57 22.55 -14.97
CA SER A 241 4.97 23.52 -15.90
C SER A 241 3.51 23.17 -16.25
N LEU A 242 3.22 21.90 -16.57
CA LEU A 242 1.87 21.45 -16.87
C LEU A 242 0.98 21.48 -15.62
N ALA A 243 1.49 21.03 -14.49
CA ALA A 243 0.78 21.06 -13.21
C ALA A 243 0.38 22.49 -12.81
N ASN A 244 1.27 23.47 -13.00
CA ASN A 244 0.98 24.89 -12.75
C ASN A 244 -0.11 25.43 -13.67
N ARG A 245 -0.22 24.96 -14.91
CA ARG A 245 -1.33 25.32 -15.81
C ARG A 245 -2.66 24.74 -15.31
N ILE A 246 -2.65 23.50 -14.84
CA ILE A 246 -3.83 22.83 -14.27
C ILE A 246 -4.26 23.53 -12.99
N ALA A 247 -3.32 23.97 -12.14
CA ALA A 247 -3.60 24.68 -10.90
C ALA A 247 -4.30 26.05 -11.11
N GLN A 248 -4.25 26.60 -12.32
CA GLN A 248 -5.00 27.82 -12.67
C GLN A 248 -6.48 27.56 -13.01
N ASP A 249 -6.87 26.31 -13.22
CA ASP A 249 -8.27 25.93 -13.42
C ASP A 249 -9.00 25.95 -12.07
N LYS A 250 -9.82 27.00 -11.87
CA LYS A 250 -10.57 27.24 -10.62
C LYS A 250 -11.55 26.13 -10.23
N ALA A 251 -11.84 25.19 -11.12
CA ALA A 251 -12.70 24.06 -10.82
C ALA A 251 -11.89 22.77 -10.54
N LEU A 252 -10.62 22.70 -10.92
CA LEU A 252 -9.71 21.59 -10.59
C LEU A 252 -8.88 21.89 -9.35
N GLU A 253 -8.39 23.12 -9.20
CA GLU A 253 -7.53 23.52 -8.08
C GLU A 253 -8.09 23.11 -6.70
N PRO A 254 -9.38 23.34 -6.36
CA PRO A 254 -9.90 22.98 -5.06
C PRO A 254 -10.08 21.46 -4.87
N LEU A 255 -10.05 20.67 -5.94
CA LEU A 255 -10.25 19.22 -5.91
C LEU A 255 -8.93 18.44 -5.86
N LEU A 256 -7.82 19.09 -6.22
CA LEU A 256 -6.53 18.43 -6.37
C LEU A 256 -5.52 18.92 -5.35
N CYS A 257 -4.61 18.03 -5.00
CA CYS A 257 -3.36 18.33 -4.32
C CYS A 257 -2.25 18.34 -5.38
N PHE A 258 -1.32 19.30 -5.28
CA PHE A 258 -0.15 19.44 -6.13
C PHE A 258 1.07 19.29 -5.25
N ASN A 259 1.84 18.24 -5.48
CA ASN A 259 3.04 17.92 -4.74
C ASN A 259 4.25 17.98 -5.68
N GLU A 260 5.05 19.01 -5.55
CA GLU A 260 6.27 19.19 -6.35
C GLU A 260 7.33 18.22 -5.84
N LEU A 261 7.86 17.42 -6.74
CA LEU A 261 8.92 16.46 -6.51
C LEU A 261 10.25 17.02 -7.08
N GLU A 262 11.28 16.23 -7.02
CA GLU A 262 12.56 16.56 -7.64
C GLU A 262 12.47 16.59 -9.18
N LEU A 263 13.45 17.19 -9.86
CA LEU A 263 13.58 17.21 -11.33
C LEU A 263 12.40 17.86 -12.08
N GLU A 264 11.79 18.90 -11.51
CA GLU A 264 10.66 19.62 -12.13
C GLU A 264 9.45 18.72 -12.44
N VAL A 265 9.26 17.69 -11.66
CA VAL A 265 8.09 16.80 -11.70
C VAL A 265 7.11 17.18 -10.60
N THR A 266 5.84 17.24 -10.94
CA THR A 266 4.75 17.42 -9.98
C THR A 266 3.79 16.22 -10.05
N GLU A 267 3.48 15.70 -8.88
CA GLU A 267 2.42 14.73 -8.67
C GLU A 267 1.12 15.46 -8.36
N ILE A 268 0.04 15.14 -9.05
CA ILE A 268 -1.30 15.56 -8.69
C ILE A 268 -2.13 14.36 -8.20
N SER A 269 -2.93 14.57 -7.18
CA SER A 269 -3.84 13.57 -6.59
C SER A 269 -5.12 14.27 -6.10
N PRO A 270 -6.21 13.53 -5.81
CA PRO A 270 -7.34 14.11 -5.10
C PRO A 270 -6.87 14.78 -3.81
N ARG A 271 -7.43 15.94 -3.47
CA ARG A 271 -7.00 16.79 -2.35
C ARG A 271 -6.89 16.05 -1.01
N GLU A 272 -7.75 15.07 -0.81
CA GLU A 272 -7.77 14.29 0.43
C GLU A 272 -6.88 13.04 0.41
N CYS A 273 -6.04 12.86 -0.61
CA CYS A 273 -5.03 11.81 -0.63
C CYS A 273 -3.80 12.27 0.15
N THR A 274 -3.79 12.06 1.44
CA THR A 274 -2.66 12.33 2.34
C THR A 274 -2.47 11.18 3.32
N LYS A 275 -1.24 10.92 3.79
CA LYS A 275 -1.00 9.93 4.85
C LYS A 275 -1.92 10.15 6.05
N ARG A 276 -2.14 11.42 6.45
CA ARG A 276 -3.09 11.82 7.50
C ARG A 276 -4.48 11.21 7.31
N THR A 277 -5.08 11.45 6.16
CA THR A 277 -6.47 11.03 5.90
C THR A 277 -6.58 9.52 5.74
N GLY A 278 -5.54 8.85 5.24
CA GLY A 278 -5.45 7.39 5.21
C GLY A 278 -5.37 6.78 6.61
N ILE A 279 -4.51 7.32 7.49
CA ILE A 279 -4.40 6.92 8.89
C ILE A 279 -5.72 7.15 9.64
N GLN A 280 -6.33 8.32 9.46
CA GLN A 280 -7.63 8.63 10.07
C GLN A 280 -8.74 7.68 9.63
N ALA A 281 -8.73 7.23 8.38
CA ALA A 281 -9.67 6.22 7.89
C ALA A 281 -9.46 4.87 8.59
N VAL A 282 -8.21 4.44 8.78
CA VAL A 282 -7.87 3.21 9.53
C VAL A 282 -8.34 3.34 10.98
N LEU A 283 -7.95 4.40 11.68
CA LEU A 283 -8.32 4.60 13.09
C LEU A 283 -9.84 4.71 13.26
N GLY A 284 -10.53 5.39 12.33
CA GLY A 284 -12.00 5.47 12.31
C GLY A 284 -12.68 4.11 12.14
N ALA A 285 -12.11 3.23 11.32
CA ALA A 285 -12.64 1.88 11.10
C ALA A 285 -12.35 0.93 12.28
N LEU A 286 -11.19 1.07 12.95
CA LEU A 286 -10.86 0.30 14.15
C LEU A 286 -11.67 0.76 15.39
N GLY A 287 -12.13 2.01 15.40
CA GLY A 287 -12.81 2.60 16.55
C GLY A 287 -11.84 2.97 17.69
N PRO A 288 -12.34 3.52 18.80
CA PRO A 288 -11.51 4.11 19.85
C PRO A 288 -10.86 3.09 20.82
N SER A 289 -11.09 1.80 20.62
CA SER A 289 -10.63 0.75 21.55
C SER A 289 -9.25 0.19 21.18
N HIS A 290 -8.26 1.04 20.90
CA HIS A 290 -6.86 0.66 20.67
C HIS A 290 -5.94 1.28 21.71
N GLY A 291 -4.69 0.79 21.78
CA GLY A 291 -3.61 1.38 22.59
C GLY A 291 -3.05 2.65 21.94
N THR A 292 -1.80 2.94 22.24
CA THR A 292 -1.07 4.08 21.68
C THR A 292 -0.85 3.90 20.16
N VAL A 293 -0.96 4.98 19.42
CA VAL A 293 -0.73 5.01 17.96
C VAL A 293 0.65 5.58 17.69
N TYR A 294 1.52 4.77 17.12
CA TYR A 294 2.87 5.13 16.70
C TYR A 294 2.94 5.33 15.19
N GLY A 295 3.89 6.15 14.76
CA GLY A 295 4.20 6.30 13.34
C GLY A 295 5.70 6.48 13.14
N ILE A 296 6.30 5.69 12.24
CA ILE A 296 7.74 5.74 11.93
C ILE A 296 7.90 6.17 10.47
N GLY A 297 8.75 7.18 10.23
CA GLY A 297 9.00 7.71 8.90
C GLY A 297 10.30 8.51 8.80
N ASP A 298 10.69 8.88 7.57
CA ASP A 298 11.97 9.54 7.33
C ASP A 298 11.92 10.73 6.37
N ALA A 299 10.82 10.99 5.69
CA ALA A 299 10.77 11.97 4.61
C ALA A 299 9.70 13.06 4.81
N SER A 300 9.65 14.02 3.90
CA SER A 300 8.73 15.16 3.97
C SER A 300 7.25 14.77 3.98
N ASN A 301 6.89 13.68 3.29
CA ASN A 301 5.53 13.15 3.26
C ASN A 301 5.10 12.53 4.61
N ASP A 302 6.06 12.28 5.55
CA ASP A 302 5.82 11.77 6.90
C ASP A 302 5.50 12.85 7.93
N VAL A 303 5.62 14.11 7.58
CA VAL A 303 5.13 15.20 8.44
C VAL A 303 3.65 14.96 8.81
N ALA A 304 2.85 14.59 7.83
CA ALA A 304 1.43 14.29 8.05
C ALA A 304 1.21 13.03 8.92
N LEU A 305 2.11 12.05 8.85
CA LEU A 305 2.12 10.87 9.72
C LEU A 305 2.42 11.32 11.16
N MET A 306 3.55 12.04 11.39
CA MET A 306 3.96 12.51 12.73
C MET A 306 2.86 13.33 13.43
N GLU A 307 2.18 14.21 12.67
CA GLU A 307 1.12 15.07 13.19
C GLU A 307 -0.22 14.35 13.43
N THR A 308 -0.34 13.08 13.07
CA THR A 308 -1.62 12.34 13.13
C THR A 308 -1.63 11.26 14.21
N VAL A 309 -0.49 10.73 14.55
CA VAL A 309 -0.31 9.67 15.55
C VAL A 309 -0.09 10.23 16.96
N ASP A 310 -0.16 9.39 17.99
CA ASP A 310 0.11 9.81 19.37
C ASP A 310 1.61 9.98 19.63
N VAL A 311 2.45 9.16 18.96
CA VAL A 311 3.91 9.18 19.08
C VAL A 311 4.52 9.10 17.68
N GLY A 312 5.04 10.20 17.20
CA GLY A 312 5.77 10.30 15.94
C GLY A 312 7.26 9.99 16.12
N ILE A 313 7.79 9.08 15.33
CA ILE A 313 9.17 8.61 15.40
C ILE A 313 9.87 8.92 14.08
N ALA A 314 10.88 9.78 14.11
CA ALA A 314 11.72 10.05 12.94
C ALA A 314 12.93 9.11 12.91
N MET A 315 13.21 8.56 11.73
CA MET A 315 14.44 7.79 11.49
C MET A 315 15.68 8.68 11.61
N GLY A 316 16.81 8.11 12.02
CA GLY A 316 18.09 8.82 12.12
C GLY A 316 18.58 9.43 10.82
N ASN A 317 18.21 8.84 9.66
CA ASN A 317 18.46 9.38 8.32
C ASN A 317 17.47 10.47 7.88
N ALA A 318 16.43 10.77 8.66
CA ALA A 318 15.46 11.82 8.33
C ALA A 318 16.10 13.21 8.32
N PRO A 319 15.58 14.17 7.53
CA PRO A 319 16.03 15.54 7.57
C PRO A 319 15.64 16.23 8.88
N ASP A 320 16.38 17.27 9.25
CA ASP A 320 16.22 17.95 10.55
C ASP A 320 14.81 18.47 10.79
N PHE A 321 14.16 19.01 9.75
CA PHE A 321 12.78 19.54 9.89
C PHE A 321 11.76 18.45 10.28
N LEU A 322 12.00 17.16 9.93
CA LEU A 322 11.13 16.07 10.36
C LEU A 322 11.48 15.62 11.78
N LYS A 323 12.78 15.56 12.10
CA LYS A 323 13.26 15.25 13.47
C LYS A 323 12.74 16.25 14.50
N GLU A 324 12.66 17.53 14.14
CA GLU A 324 12.09 18.58 15.00
C GLU A 324 10.59 18.42 15.27
N LYS A 325 9.87 17.69 14.44
CA LYS A 325 8.43 17.40 14.58
C LYS A 325 8.13 16.06 15.25
N ALA A 326 9.12 15.20 15.36
CA ALA A 326 8.96 13.89 15.94
C ALA A 326 9.07 13.95 17.47
N ASP A 327 8.38 13.07 18.16
CA ASP A 327 8.49 12.90 19.62
C ASP A 327 9.76 12.14 20.00
N TYR A 328 10.26 11.30 19.09
CA TYR A 328 11.49 10.53 19.25
C TYR A 328 12.26 10.43 17.92
N VAL A 329 13.57 10.48 18.02
CA VAL A 329 14.47 10.22 16.89
C VAL A 329 15.21 8.91 17.17
N THR A 330 14.97 7.91 16.33
CA THR A 330 15.63 6.61 16.44
C THR A 330 16.93 6.57 15.62
N ASP A 331 17.58 5.41 15.59
CA ASP A 331 18.77 5.19 14.74
C ASP A 331 18.43 5.27 13.25
N SER A 332 19.46 5.37 12.42
CA SER A 332 19.26 5.37 10.98
C SER A 332 18.91 3.98 10.44
N ILE A 333 18.42 3.93 9.20
CA ILE A 333 17.96 2.69 8.57
C ILE A 333 19.07 1.65 8.44
N ASP A 334 20.32 2.06 8.22
CA ASP A 334 21.51 1.21 8.16
C ASP A 334 22.01 0.74 9.54
N HIS A 335 21.36 1.19 10.63
CA HIS A 335 21.59 0.78 12.01
C HIS A 335 20.30 0.25 12.67
N ASP A 336 19.43 -0.38 11.89
CA ASP A 336 18.19 -1.01 12.34
C ASP A 336 17.28 -0.10 13.19
N GLY A 337 17.15 1.17 12.81
CA GLY A 337 16.41 2.18 13.56
C GLY A 337 14.97 1.80 13.89
N VAL A 338 14.29 1.00 13.06
CA VAL A 338 12.95 0.49 13.36
C VAL A 338 13.00 -0.46 14.58
N VAL A 339 14.01 -1.33 14.65
CA VAL A 339 14.17 -2.25 15.79
C VAL A 339 14.43 -1.43 17.06
N THR A 340 15.39 -0.52 17.01
CA THR A 340 15.72 0.39 18.14
C THR A 340 14.47 1.15 18.62
N ALA A 341 13.62 1.63 17.70
CA ALA A 341 12.39 2.33 18.06
C ALA A 341 11.41 1.42 18.81
N LEU A 342 11.16 0.21 18.28
CA LEU A 342 10.22 -0.73 18.90
C LEU A 342 10.71 -1.21 20.27
N GLU A 343 12.02 -1.45 20.43
CA GLU A 343 12.63 -1.79 21.73
C GLU A 343 12.53 -0.63 22.73
N HIS A 344 12.81 0.61 22.28
CA HIS A 344 12.77 1.81 23.14
C HIS A 344 11.40 1.99 23.81
N PHE A 345 10.33 1.72 23.08
CA PHE A 345 8.96 1.84 23.60
C PHE A 345 8.44 0.54 24.24
N GLY A 346 9.25 -0.52 24.30
CA GLY A 346 8.88 -1.81 24.90
C GLY A 346 7.78 -2.54 24.13
N LEU A 347 7.77 -2.38 22.81
CA LEU A 347 6.77 -2.96 21.90
C LEU A 347 7.19 -4.36 21.41
N ILE A 348 8.49 -4.65 21.48
CA ILE A 348 9.12 -5.97 21.23
C ILE A 348 10.06 -6.31 22.35
#